data_1f003b4fe91ff56d189845b5410f9f7a
#
_entry.id   1f003b4fe91ff56d189845b5410f9f7a
#
_cell.length_a   1.000
_cell.length_b   1.000
_cell.length_c   1.000
_cell.angle_alpha   90.00
_cell.angle_beta   90.00
_cell.angle_gamma   90.00
#
_symmetry.space_group_name_H-M   'P 1'
#
loop_
_entity.id
_entity.type
_entity.pdbx_description
1 polymer ?
#
loop_
_entity_poly.entity_id
_entity_poly.type
_entity_poly.pdbx_seq_one_letter_code
_entity_poly.pdbx_strand_id
1 'polypeptide(L)'
;MALTDSLEARVDRLELPFNEYGVDPYGISKSHVRHALRVFGAIYRYYFRVRCYGVEHIPPRGRGMLVGNHSGGVAVDGAMVLTSTMLEMDPPRLAQGMVERFLHNFPVSSLWASRTGQFIGLPEHAKRLLEDDRLLMIFPEGARGTAKLFNERYSLVDFGTGFIRLALQTRSPIIPFAFLGGGSAIPTVFNAYTLGKLLGVPYVPLTPYLLPLPLPVQLDIHYGEPLMFHGTGDEEDHVIEGYVAKVKQRIAGLIERGRAQRHSRRAGRNLLP
;
A
#
# COMPACT_ATOMS: atom_id res chain seq x y z
N MET A 1 -22.74 4.89 17.68
CA MET A 1 -23.04 4.22 16.39
C MET A 1 -22.15 2.99 16.30
N ALA A 2 -22.71 1.80 16.17
CA ALA A 2 -21.94 0.56 16.19
C ALA A 2 -20.95 0.55 15.01
N LEU A 3 -19.72 0.11 15.27
CA LEU A 3 -18.63 0.12 14.30
C LEU A 3 -18.99 -0.63 12.99
N THR A 4 -19.81 -1.67 13.13
CA THR A 4 -20.27 -2.56 12.06
C THR A 4 -21.15 -1.85 11.03
N ASP A 5 -22.11 -1.05 11.47
CA ASP A 5 -23.03 -0.35 10.58
C ASP A 5 -22.30 0.70 9.72
N SER A 6 -21.27 1.32 10.29
CA SER A 6 -20.46 2.28 9.53
C SER A 6 -19.57 1.63 8.47
N LEU A 7 -19.07 0.40 8.70
CA LEU A 7 -18.22 -0.32 7.75
C LEU A 7 -19.01 -0.87 6.58
N GLU A 8 -20.21 -1.39 6.81
CA GLU A 8 -21.09 -1.87 5.77
C GLU A 8 -21.54 -0.73 4.83
N ALA A 9 -21.98 0.38 5.42
CA ALA A 9 -22.35 1.58 4.66
C ALA A 9 -21.18 2.09 3.79
N ARG A 10 -19.93 1.99 4.24
CA ARG A 10 -18.75 2.36 3.43
C ARG A 10 -18.57 1.46 2.21
N VAL A 11 -18.73 0.14 2.37
CA VAL A 11 -18.63 -0.80 1.23
C VAL A 11 -19.79 -0.56 0.24
N ASP A 12 -20.98 -0.24 0.72
CA ASP A 12 -22.12 0.03 -0.14
C ASP A 12 -22.00 1.35 -0.92
N ARG A 13 -21.23 2.31 -0.39
CA ARG A 13 -20.89 3.59 -1.05
C ARG A 13 -19.72 3.52 -2.01
N LEU A 14 -19.08 2.33 -2.19
CA LEU A 14 -18.03 2.17 -3.18
C LEU A 14 -18.57 2.40 -4.60
N GLU A 15 -18.00 3.36 -5.29
CA GLU A 15 -18.34 3.70 -6.68
C GLU A 15 -17.61 2.77 -7.67
N LEU A 16 -17.85 1.45 -7.54
CA LEU A 16 -17.37 0.43 -8.48
C LEU A 16 -18.58 -0.17 -9.23
N PRO A 17 -18.44 -0.58 -10.51
CA PRO A 17 -19.53 -1.09 -11.31
C PRO A 17 -19.89 -2.54 -10.93
N PHE A 18 -20.43 -2.70 -9.73
CA PHE A 18 -20.90 -3.98 -9.24
C PHE A 18 -22.18 -4.41 -9.96
N ASN A 19 -22.24 -5.67 -10.37
CA ASN A 19 -23.45 -6.30 -10.89
C ASN A 19 -24.46 -6.63 -9.76
N GLU A 20 -25.58 -7.24 -10.11
CA GLU A 20 -26.62 -7.67 -9.15
C GLU A 20 -26.13 -8.64 -8.07
N TYR A 21 -25.04 -9.39 -8.32
CA TYR A 21 -24.40 -10.31 -7.37
C TYR A 21 -23.32 -9.61 -6.52
N GLY A 22 -23.12 -8.31 -6.68
CA GLY A 22 -22.10 -7.55 -5.97
C GLY A 22 -20.67 -7.86 -6.41
N VAL A 23 -20.49 -8.25 -7.68
CA VAL A 23 -19.16 -8.52 -8.27
C VAL A 23 -18.90 -7.54 -9.40
N ASP A 24 -17.72 -6.94 -9.43
CA ASP A 24 -17.31 -6.03 -10.49
C ASP A 24 -16.69 -6.79 -11.69
N PRO A 25 -16.46 -6.12 -12.85
CA PRO A 25 -15.88 -6.76 -14.03
C PRO A 25 -14.49 -7.38 -13.80
N TYR A 26 -13.74 -6.95 -12.80
CA TYR A 26 -12.43 -7.48 -12.43
C TYR A 26 -12.51 -8.63 -11.39
N GLY A 27 -13.71 -8.99 -10.97
CA GLY A 27 -13.95 -10.07 -10.00
C GLY A 27 -13.91 -9.62 -8.54
N ILE A 28 -13.78 -8.32 -8.27
CA ILE A 28 -13.87 -7.78 -6.90
C ILE A 28 -15.29 -8.02 -6.37
N SER A 29 -15.40 -8.53 -5.14
CA SER A 29 -16.69 -8.87 -4.55
C SER A 29 -16.96 -8.03 -3.31
N LYS A 30 -18.13 -7.36 -3.28
CA LYS A 30 -18.60 -6.59 -2.12
C LYS A 30 -18.56 -7.39 -0.81
N SER A 31 -18.95 -8.66 -0.86
CA SER A 31 -18.98 -9.53 0.32
C SER A 31 -17.58 -9.79 0.87
N HIS A 32 -16.60 -10.04 -0.02
CA HIS A 32 -15.20 -10.25 0.38
C HIS A 32 -14.55 -8.97 0.89
N VAL A 33 -14.79 -7.83 0.21
CA VAL A 33 -14.32 -6.51 0.66
C VAL A 33 -14.90 -6.16 2.03
N ARG A 34 -16.20 -6.42 2.26
CA ARG A 34 -16.85 -6.21 3.57
C ARG A 34 -16.21 -7.03 4.67
N HIS A 35 -15.94 -8.31 4.39
CA HIS A 35 -15.29 -9.19 5.37
C HIS A 35 -13.83 -8.75 5.64
N ALA A 36 -13.07 -8.47 4.58
CA ALA A 36 -11.71 -7.94 4.70
C ALA A 36 -11.69 -6.65 5.52
N LEU A 37 -12.60 -5.70 5.26
CA LEU A 37 -12.66 -4.43 5.97
C LEU A 37 -13.04 -4.60 7.45
N ARG A 38 -13.85 -5.60 7.82
CA ARG A 38 -14.11 -5.92 9.24
C ARG A 38 -12.84 -6.36 9.95
N VAL A 39 -12.08 -7.27 9.34
CA VAL A 39 -10.84 -7.81 9.94
C VAL A 39 -9.74 -6.74 9.95
N PHE A 40 -9.40 -6.21 8.78
CA PHE A 40 -8.32 -5.23 8.66
C PHE A 40 -8.67 -3.88 9.27
N GLY A 41 -9.94 -3.50 9.30
CA GLY A 41 -10.41 -2.30 9.99
C GLY A 41 -10.23 -2.39 11.50
N ALA A 42 -10.47 -3.57 12.09
CA ALA A 42 -10.18 -3.81 13.51
C ALA A 42 -8.67 -3.77 13.78
N ILE A 43 -7.86 -4.43 12.93
CA ILE A 43 -6.40 -4.39 13.02
C ILE A 43 -5.87 -2.95 12.87
N TYR A 44 -6.38 -2.20 11.92
CA TYR A 44 -6.06 -0.80 11.67
C TYR A 44 -6.30 0.08 12.90
N ARG A 45 -7.50 -0.03 13.49
CA ARG A 45 -7.93 0.86 14.59
C ARG A 45 -7.38 0.44 15.95
N TYR A 46 -7.39 -0.85 16.26
CA TYR A 46 -7.12 -1.33 17.61
C TYR A 46 -5.73 -1.94 17.77
N TYR A 47 -5.26 -2.70 16.79
CA TYR A 47 -3.97 -3.37 16.89
C TYR A 47 -2.82 -2.41 16.59
N PHE A 48 -2.83 -1.84 15.38
CA PHE A 48 -1.79 -0.91 14.94
C PHE A 48 -2.09 0.55 15.29
N ARG A 49 -3.33 0.90 15.59
CA ARG A 49 -3.74 2.28 15.88
C ARG A 49 -3.20 3.24 14.83
N VAL A 50 -3.45 2.90 13.57
CA VAL A 50 -2.92 3.61 12.41
C VAL A 50 -3.37 5.07 12.44
N ARG A 51 -2.46 5.96 12.11
CA ARG A 51 -2.73 7.38 11.89
C ARG A 51 -2.52 7.70 10.42
N CYS A 52 -3.50 8.33 9.84
CA CYS A 52 -3.50 8.72 8.44
C CYS A 52 -3.43 10.25 8.33
N TYR A 53 -2.60 10.77 7.43
CA TYR A 53 -2.40 12.19 7.18
C TYR A 53 -2.37 12.45 5.69
N GLY A 54 -2.99 13.56 5.25
CA GLY A 54 -2.99 13.97 3.86
C GLY A 54 -3.89 13.13 2.96
N VAL A 55 -4.88 12.42 3.52
CA VAL A 55 -5.82 11.59 2.73
C VAL A 55 -6.60 12.42 1.72
N GLU A 56 -6.78 13.71 1.99
CA GLU A 56 -7.38 14.71 1.10
C GLU A 56 -6.61 14.93 -0.21
N HIS A 57 -5.36 14.53 -0.27
CA HIS A 57 -4.56 14.56 -1.51
C HIS A 57 -4.93 13.43 -2.49
N ILE A 58 -5.66 12.41 -2.03
CA ILE A 58 -6.12 11.35 -2.91
C ILE A 58 -7.38 11.83 -3.65
N PRO A 59 -7.39 11.84 -4.98
CA PRO A 59 -8.58 12.24 -5.73
C PRO A 59 -9.80 11.42 -5.29
N PRO A 60 -10.96 12.03 -5.00
CA PRO A 60 -12.15 11.30 -4.57
C PRO A 60 -12.72 10.40 -5.67
N ARG A 61 -12.44 10.71 -6.94
CA ARG A 61 -12.87 9.97 -8.13
C ARG A 61 -11.80 10.00 -9.20
N GLY A 62 -11.99 9.19 -10.24
CA GLY A 62 -11.08 9.10 -11.36
C GLY A 62 -9.82 8.30 -11.05
N ARG A 63 -8.95 8.18 -12.04
CA ARG A 63 -7.69 7.42 -11.95
C ARG A 63 -6.70 8.07 -11.00
N GLY A 64 -5.85 7.24 -10.39
CA GLY A 64 -4.75 7.70 -9.56
C GLY A 64 -3.84 6.54 -9.16
N MET A 65 -2.60 6.86 -8.84
CA MET A 65 -1.61 5.88 -8.42
C MET A 65 -1.06 6.27 -7.06
N LEU A 66 -1.35 5.49 -6.03
CA LEU A 66 -0.68 5.57 -4.73
C LEU A 66 0.69 4.90 -4.89
N VAL A 67 1.75 5.66 -4.72
CA VAL A 67 3.13 5.16 -4.87
C VAL A 67 3.91 5.43 -3.58
N GLY A 68 4.43 4.37 -2.95
CA GLY A 68 5.07 4.52 -1.65
C GLY A 68 6.21 3.56 -1.38
N ASN A 69 6.85 3.76 -0.21
CA ASN A 69 7.87 2.85 0.29
C ASN A 69 7.25 1.55 0.79
N HIS A 70 7.96 0.44 0.56
CA HIS A 70 7.58 -0.88 1.05
C HIS A 70 8.42 -1.25 2.29
N SER A 71 7.78 -1.71 3.36
CA SER A 71 8.52 -2.04 4.59
C SER A 71 7.76 -3.03 5.48
N GLY A 72 8.51 -3.81 6.26
CA GLY A 72 7.94 -4.65 7.31
C GLY A 72 7.85 -6.14 7.00
N GLY A 73 8.75 -6.70 6.17
CA GLY A 73 8.94 -8.15 6.01
C GLY A 73 7.79 -8.93 5.35
N VAL A 74 6.56 -8.58 5.66
CA VAL A 74 5.31 -9.04 5.04
C VAL A 74 4.43 -7.83 4.72
N ALA A 75 3.53 -7.96 3.76
CA ALA A 75 2.75 -6.85 3.18
C ALA A 75 1.70 -6.22 4.13
N VAL A 76 2.08 -5.94 5.38
CA VAL A 76 1.23 -5.24 6.35
C VAL A 76 0.92 -3.81 5.87
N ASP A 77 1.90 -3.15 5.28
CA ASP A 77 1.77 -1.81 4.71
C ASP A 77 0.69 -1.74 3.63
N GLY A 78 0.71 -2.67 2.67
CA GLY A 78 -0.33 -2.74 1.64
C GLY A 78 -1.73 -2.88 2.23
N ALA A 79 -1.92 -3.81 3.17
CA ALA A 79 -3.21 -4.00 3.83
C ALA A 79 -3.68 -2.74 4.59
N MET A 80 -2.78 -2.04 5.27
CA MET A 80 -3.12 -0.82 6.03
C MET A 80 -3.39 0.38 5.11
N VAL A 81 -2.65 0.52 4.00
CA VAL A 81 -2.93 1.56 2.99
C VAL A 81 -4.29 1.34 2.33
N LEU A 82 -4.61 0.11 1.93
CA LEU A 82 -5.95 -0.23 1.41
C LEU A 82 -7.06 0.07 2.41
N THR A 83 -6.83 -0.29 3.67
CA THR A 83 -7.79 -0.04 4.73
C THR A 83 -7.98 1.47 4.96
N SER A 84 -6.89 2.26 4.86
CA SER A 84 -6.97 3.71 5.07
C SER A 84 -7.84 4.40 4.00
N THR A 85 -7.74 4.03 2.73
CA THR A 85 -8.58 4.61 1.68
C THR A 85 -10.06 4.25 1.83
N MET A 86 -10.33 3.09 2.44
CA MET A 86 -11.70 2.68 2.76
C MET A 86 -12.26 3.36 4.01
N LEU A 87 -11.43 3.67 5.01
CA LEU A 87 -11.88 4.20 6.30
C LEU A 87 -11.80 5.72 6.41
N GLU A 88 -10.79 6.35 5.80
CA GLU A 88 -10.49 7.77 6.02
C GLU A 88 -10.99 8.67 4.87
N MET A 89 -11.19 8.12 3.65
CA MET A 89 -11.72 8.90 2.53
C MET A 89 -13.25 9.02 2.60
N ASP A 90 -13.77 10.13 2.08
CA ASP A 90 -15.20 10.34 1.81
C ASP A 90 -15.41 11.01 0.44
N PRO A 91 -15.97 10.30 -0.57
CA PRO A 91 -16.43 8.91 -0.53
C PRO A 91 -15.28 7.90 -0.34
N PRO A 92 -15.58 6.69 0.20
CA PRO A 92 -14.58 5.65 0.36
C PRO A 92 -14.10 5.15 -1.00
N ARG A 93 -12.80 4.87 -1.13
CA ARG A 93 -12.22 4.28 -2.34
C ARG A 93 -11.50 2.98 -2.03
N LEU A 94 -11.70 1.97 -2.87
CA LEU A 94 -10.92 0.75 -2.83
C LEU A 94 -9.68 0.93 -3.71
N ALA A 95 -8.51 1.14 -3.11
CA ALA A 95 -7.26 1.07 -3.82
C ALA A 95 -6.98 -0.38 -4.24
N GLN A 96 -6.50 -0.59 -5.47
CA GLN A 96 -6.23 -1.92 -6.03
C GLN A 96 -4.73 -2.14 -6.08
N GLY A 97 -4.24 -3.14 -5.36
CA GLY A 97 -2.81 -3.39 -5.23
C GLY A 97 -2.26 -4.24 -6.37
N MET A 98 -1.08 -3.87 -6.87
CA MET A 98 -0.28 -4.72 -7.74
C MET A 98 0.63 -5.58 -6.87
N VAL A 99 0.36 -6.89 -6.82
CA VAL A 99 1.06 -7.82 -5.93
C VAL A 99 1.98 -8.77 -6.69
N GLU A 100 2.98 -9.27 -5.98
CA GLU A 100 3.93 -10.26 -6.50
C GLU A 100 3.24 -11.60 -6.81
N ARG A 101 3.72 -12.28 -7.86
CA ARG A 101 3.15 -13.56 -8.32
C ARG A 101 3.07 -14.63 -7.25
N PHE A 102 4.03 -14.66 -6.31
CA PHE A 102 4.06 -15.71 -5.29
C PHE A 102 2.83 -15.71 -4.37
N LEU A 103 2.16 -14.57 -4.18
CA LEU A 103 0.92 -14.50 -3.41
C LEU A 103 -0.22 -15.29 -4.05
N HIS A 104 -0.15 -15.52 -5.36
CA HIS A 104 -1.11 -16.32 -6.11
C HIS A 104 -0.77 -17.82 -6.17
N ASN A 105 0.37 -18.25 -5.64
CA ASN A 105 0.75 -19.67 -5.58
C ASN A 105 -0.09 -20.47 -4.56
N PHE A 106 -0.75 -19.77 -3.65
CA PHE A 106 -1.60 -20.39 -2.62
C PHE A 106 -3.08 -20.17 -2.96
N PRO A 107 -3.89 -21.23 -3.18
CA PRO A 107 -5.26 -21.10 -3.70
C PRO A 107 -6.17 -20.20 -2.87
N VAL A 108 -6.09 -20.31 -1.54
CA VAL A 108 -6.94 -19.50 -0.63
C VAL A 108 -6.53 -18.02 -0.67
N SER A 109 -5.24 -17.70 -0.60
CA SER A 109 -4.76 -16.32 -0.67
C SER A 109 -4.98 -15.70 -2.04
N SER A 110 -4.85 -16.49 -3.12
CA SER A 110 -5.14 -16.05 -4.49
C SER A 110 -6.60 -15.63 -4.66
N LEU A 111 -7.53 -16.46 -4.21
CA LEU A 111 -8.95 -16.14 -4.26
C LEU A 111 -9.28 -14.89 -3.45
N TRP A 112 -8.76 -14.77 -2.24
CA TRP A 112 -8.95 -13.60 -1.39
C TRP A 112 -8.36 -12.34 -2.02
N ALA A 113 -7.14 -12.43 -2.53
CA ALA A 113 -6.46 -11.32 -3.18
C ALA A 113 -7.30 -10.77 -4.35
N SER A 114 -7.69 -11.62 -5.30
CA SER A 114 -8.48 -11.19 -6.46
C SER A 114 -9.85 -10.63 -6.06
N ARG A 115 -10.53 -11.25 -5.09
CA ARG A 115 -11.86 -10.80 -4.62
C ARG A 115 -11.83 -9.49 -3.83
N THR A 116 -10.65 -9.06 -3.37
CA THR A 116 -10.44 -7.81 -2.65
C THR A 116 -9.65 -6.77 -3.45
N GLY A 117 -9.42 -7.00 -4.75
CA GLY A 117 -8.77 -6.04 -5.65
C GLY A 117 -7.25 -6.08 -5.61
N GLN A 118 -6.66 -7.23 -5.26
CA GLN A 118 -5.22 -7.44 -5.30
C GLN A 118 -4.88 -8.31 -6.52
N PHE A 119 -4.19 -7.74 -7.50
CA PHE A 119 -3.94 -8.37 -8.78
C PHE A 119 -2.44 -8.59 -9.01
N ILE A 120 -2.10 -9.58 -9.85
CA ILE A 120 -0.72 -9.74 -10.30
C ILE A 120 -0.30 -8.49 -11.06
N GLY A 121 0.87 -7.95 -10.75
CA GLY A 121 1.42 -6.73 -11.33
C GLY A 121 1.83 -6.89 -12.80
N LEU A 122 0.84 -7.02 -13.70
CA LEU A 122 1.02 -7.01 -15.14
C LEU A 122 0.75 -5.60 -15.67
N PRO A 123 1.66 -5.02 -16.50
CA PRO A 123 1.51 -3.66 -17.01
C PRO A 123 0.18 -3.43 -17.73
N GLU A 124 -0.25 -4.36 -18.57
CA GLU A 124 -1.49 -4.26 -19.35
C GLU A 124 -2.74 -4.25 -18.44
N HIS A 125 -2.70 -5.03 -17.36
CA HIS A 125 -3.79 -5.07 -16.40
C HIS A 125 -3.84 -3.75 -15.61
N ALA A 126 -2.70 -3.28 -15.12
CA ALA A 126 -2.60 -2.00 -14.43
C ALA A 126 -3.06 -0.83 -15.31
N LYS A 127 -2.72 -0.85 -16.61
CA LYS A 127 -3.16 0.14 -17.58
C LYS A 127 -4.69 0.16 -17.71
N ARG A 128 -5.33 -0.99 -17.90
CA ARG A 128 -6.80 -1.10 -17.99
C ARG A 128 -7.48 -0.58 -16.73
N LEU A 129 -6.97 -0.94 -15.55
CA LEU A 129 -7.53 -0.45 -14.29
C LEU A 129 -7.50 1.08 -14.21
N LEU A 130 -6.39 1.72 -14.63
CA LEU A 130 -6.30 3.18 -14.66
C LEU A 130 -7.20 3.80 -15.74
N GLU A 131 -7.32 3.17 -16.92
CA GLU A 131 -8.24 3.62 -17.97
C GLU A 131 -9.71 3.54 -17.52
N ASP A 132 -10.05 2.60 -16.64
CA ASP A 132 -11.36 2.45 -15.97
C ASP A 132 -11.47 3.30 -14.68
N ASP A 133 -10.67 4.35 -14.56
CA ASP A 133 -10.69 5.30 -13.45
C ASP A 133 -10.51 4.69 -12.05
N ARG A 134 -9.75 3.59 -11.97
CA ARG A 134 -9.43 2.93 -10.69
C ARG A 134 -8.28 3.65 -9.96
N LEU A 135 -8.24 3.44 -8.65
CA LEU A 135 -7.12 3.85 -7.80
C LEU A 135 -6.18 2.67 -7.64
N LEU A 136 -4.94 2.78 -8.15
CA LEU A 136 -3.92 1.76 -7.98
C LEU A 136 -3.03 2.05 -6.78
N MET A 137 -2.47 0.99 -6.19
CA MET A 137 -1.42 1.07 -5.19
C MET A 137 -0.21 0.27 -5.68
N ILE A 138 0.94 0.93 -5.72
CA ILE A 138 2.19 0.39 -6.26
C ILE A 138 3.32 0.65 -5.29
N PHE A 139 4.12 -0.39 -5.03
CA PHE A 139 5.38 -0.30 -4.30
C PHE A 139 6.54 -0.49 -5.29
N PRO A 140 7.17 0.59 -5.79
CA PRO A 140 8.19 0.47 -6.84
C PRO A 140 9.50 -0.17 -6.36
N GLU A 141 9.68 -0.34 -5.05
CA GLU A 141 10.78 -1.10 -4.46
C GLU A 141 10.61 -2.63 -4.66
N GLY A 142 9.38 -3.11 -4.87
CA GLY A 142 9.06 -4.53 -4.95
C GLY A 142 9.49 -5.30 -3.70
N ALA A 143 9.76 -6.59 -3.83
CA ALA A 143 10.20 -7.45 -2.73
C ALA A 143 11.48 -6.96 -2.01
N ARG A 144 12.32 -6.16 -2.69
CA ARG A 144 13.51 -5.55 -2.06
C ARG A 144 13.13 -4.57 -0.95
N GLY A 145 12.01 -3.87 -1.12
CA GLY A 145 11.49 -2.94 -0.10
C GLY A 145 11.09 -3.63 1.19
N THR A 146 10.39 -4.77 1.09
CA THR A 146 10.02 -5.57 2.28
C THR A 146 11.21 -6.29 2.91
N ALA A 147 12.24 -6.62 2.12
CA ALA A 147 13.44 -7.31 2.58
C ALA A 147 14.39 -6.44 3.43
N LYS A 148 14.13 -5.15 3.58
CA LYS A 148 14.96 -4.24 4.41
C LYS A 148 15.04 -4.74 5.84
N LEU A 149 16.25 -4.75 6.39
CA LEU A 149 16.48 -5.08 7.78
C LEU A 149 16.02 -3.94 8.71
N PHE A 150 15.93 -4.21 9.99
CA PHE A 150 15.44 -3.24 10.98
C PHE A 150 16.22 -1.92 11.01
N ASN A 151 17.53 -1.96 10.82
CA ASN A 151 18.39 -0.77 10.73
C ASN A 151 18.14 0.05 9.45
N GLU A 152 17.62 -0.57 8.38
CA GLU A 152 17.34 0.02 7.07
C GLU A 152 15.88 0.45 6.91
N ARG A 153 15.03 0.27 7.94
CA ARG A 153 13.55 0.42 7.86
C ARG A 153 13.03 1.75 7.34
N TYR A 154 13.85 2.79 7.30
CA TYR A 154 13.51 4.11 6.76
C TYR A 154 14.24 4.45 5.46
N SER A 155 15.15 3.60 4.99
CA SER A 155 15.81 3.78 3.71
C SER A 155 14.86 3.47 2.55
N LEU A 156 15.19 4.02 1.38
CA LEU A 156 14.53 3.69 0.12
C LEU A 156 15.55 2.95 -0.77
N VAL A 157 15.18 1.76 -1.22
CA VAL A 157 15.96 1.05 -2.23
C VAL A 157 15.63 1.56 -3.63
N ASP A 158 16.22 0.97 -4.66
CA ASP A 158 15.98 1.41 -6.02
C ASP A 158 14.55 1.13 -6.48
N PHE A 159 13.98 2.11 -7.16
CA PHE A 159 12.65 2.05 -7.73
C PHE A 159 12.71 1.52 -9.16
N GLY A 160 11.78 0.64 -9.51
CA GLY A 160 11.53 0.33 -10.91
C GLY A 160 10.93 1.52 -11.66
N THR A 161 11.12 1.58 -12.96
CA THR A 161 10.66 2.71 -13.81
C THR A 161 9.24 2.54 -14.35
N GLY A 162 8.71 1.32 -14.34
CA GLY A 162 7.46 0.96 -14.99
C GLY A 162 6.24 1.79 -14.55
N PHE A 163 6.18 2.19 -13.27
CA PHE A 163 5.07 2.99 -12.76
C PHE A 163 5.03 4.40 -13.35
N ILE A 164 6.18 5.01 -13.67
CA ILE A 164 6.24 6.31 -14.36
C ILE A 164 5.74 6.18 -15.79
N ARG A 165 6.21 5.15 -16.53
CA ARG A 165 5.73 4.91 -17.91
C ARG A 165 4.22 4.70 -17.93
N LEU A 166 3.70 3.93 -16.99
CA LEU A 166 2.27 3.71 -16.83
C LEU A 166 1.51 5.01 -16.53
N ALA A 167 2.04 5.85 -15.62
CA ALA A 167 1.43 7.15 -15.28
C ALA A 167 1.36 8.08 -16.49
N LEU A 168 2.41 8.12 -17.31
CA LEU A 168 2.46 8.92 -18.55
C LEU A 168 1.44 8.42 -19.56
N GLN A 169 1.44 7.12 -19.88
CA GLN A 169 0.53 6.50 -20.86
C GLN A 169 -0.95 6.70 -20.50
N THR A 170 -1.28 6.66 -19.21
CA THR A 170 -2.66 6.77 -18.73
C THR A 170 -3.03 8.17 -18.24
N ARG A 171 -2.06 9.10 -18.25
CA ARG A 171 -2.22 10.47 -17.69
C ARG A 171 -2.75 10.43 -16.24
N SER A 172 -2.23 9.51 -15.44
CA SER A 172 -2.66 9.31 -14.06
C SER A 172 -1.82 10.14 -13.10
N PRO A 173 -2.44 10.85 -12.14
CA PRO A 173 -1.71 11.49 -11.05
C PRO A 173 -1.04 10.44 -10.16
N ILE A 174 0.18 10.71 -9.74
CA ILE A 174 0.91 9.93 -8.74
C ILE A 174 0.76 10.61 -7.40
N ILE A 175 0.15 9.92 -6.45
CA ILE A 175 0.02 10.36 -5.06
C ILE A 175 1.14 9.64 -4.27
N PRO A 176 2.25 10.33 -3.96
CA PRO A 176 3.32 9.73 -3.19
C PRO A 176 2.86 9.51 -1.75
N PHE A 177 3.20 8.39 -1.15
CA PHE A 177 2.93 8.18 0.27
C PHE A 177 4.13 7.57 1.00
N ALA A 178 4.21 7.84 2.30
CA ALA A 178 5.15 7.19 3.21
C ALA A 178 4.41 6.34 4.22
N PHE A 179 4.83 5.08 4.35
CA PHE A 179 4.39 4.17 5.39
C PHE A 179 5.47 4.02 6.45
N LEU A 180 5.14 4.34 7.70
CA LEU A 180 6.10 4.33 8.80
C LEU A 180 5.67 3.36 9.90
N GLY A 181 6.65 2.66 10.43
CA GLY A 181 6.46 1.72 11.52
C GLY A 181 6.44 0.25 11.11
N GLY A 182 6.36 -0.06 9.80
CA GLY A 182 6.36 -1.44 9.31
C GLY A 182 7.57 -2.25 9.77
N GLY A 183 8.78 -1.72 9.59
CA GLY A 183 9.99 -2.38 10.08
C GLY A 183 10.11 -2.44 11.62
N SER A 184 9.30 -1.65 12.36
CA SER A 184 9.18 -1.81 13.81
C SER A 184 8.10 -2.80 14.20
N ALA A 185 7.08 -2.99 13.34
CA ALA A 185 6.10 -4.04 13.51
C ALA A 185 6.73 -5.43 13.30
N ILE A 186 7.57 -5.55 12.28
CA ILE A 186 8.33 -6.79 12.00
C ILE A 186 9.82 -6.42 11.98
N PRO A 187 10.51 -6.44 13.13
CA PRO A 187 11.92 -6.09 13.22
C PRO A 187 12.78 -7.22 12.65
N THR A 188 12.90 -7.26 11.32
CA THR A 188 13.68 -8.24 10.60
C THR A 188 15.16 -8.04 10.86
N VAL A 189 15.83 -9.06 11.39
CA VAL A 189 17.28 -9.06 11.65
C VAL A 189 18.05 -9.82 10.59
N PHE A 190 17.38 -10.75 9.91
CA PHE A 190 17.96 -11.56 8.84
C PHE A 190 16.87 -12.06 7.89
N ASN A 191 17.18 -12.22 6.61
CA ASN A 191 16.30 -12.81 5.60
C ASN A 191 16.81 -14.19 5.20
N ALA A 192 16.05 -15.24 5.50
CA ALA A 192 16.36 -16.61 5.14
C ALA A 192 15.92 -16.90 3.68
N TYR A 193 16.77 -16.56 2.71
CA TYR A 193 16.48 -16.73 1.28
C TYR A 193 16.35 -18.19 0.87
N THR A 194 17.21 -19.08 1.39
CA THR A 194 17.14 -20.52 1.08
C THR A 194 15.83 -21.13 1.56
N LEU A 195 15.38 -20.78 2.76
CA LEU A 195 14.10 -21.23 3.30
C LEU A 195 12.94 -20.63 2.48
N GLY A 196 13.03 -19.36 2.08
CA GLY A 196 12.07 -18.72 1.20
C GLY A 196 11.91 -19.47 -0.12
N LYS A 197 13.01 -19.81 -0.78
CA LYS A 197 13.01 -20.58 -2.03
C LYS A 197 12.32 -21.95 -1.86
N LEU A 198 12.55 -22.63 -0.75
CA LEU A 198 11.90 -23.91 -0.45
C LEU A 198 10.38 -23.76 -0.28
N LEU A 199 9.95 -22.65 0.31
CA LEU A 199 8.52 -22.35 0.56
C LEU A 199 7.81 -21.62 -0.60
N GLY A 200 8.52 -21.35 -1.71
CA GLY A 200 7.96 -20.63 -2.87
C GLY A 200 7.71 -19.14 -2.64
N VAL A 201 8.42 -18.54 -1.66
CA VAL A 201 8.38 -17.10 -1.35
C VAL A 201 9.78 -16.49 -1.52
N PRO A 202 9.92 -15.16 -1.74
CA PRO A 202 11.22 -14.54 -1.99
C PRO A 202 12.21 -14.76 -0.85
N TYR A 203 11.78 -14.73 0.38
CA TYR A 203 12.55 -14.94 1.60
C TYR A 203 11.60 -15.16 2.79
N VAL A 204 12.14 -15.65 3.90
CA VAL A 204 11.44 -15.68 5.19
C VAL A 204 12.12 -14.68 6.13
N PRO A 205 11.44 -13.62 6.58
CA PRO A 205 12.03 -12.66 7.51
C PRO A 205 12.16 -13.30 8.90
N LEU A 206 13.37 -13.28 9.45
CA LEU A 206 13.63 -13.73 10.82
C LEU A 206 13.67 -12.52 11.75
N THR A 207 12.86 -12.58 12.79
CA THR A 207 12.78 -11.60 13.86
C THR A 207 13.52 -12.09 15.11
N PRO A 208 13.81 -11.26 16.10
CA PRO A 208 14.38 -11.72 17.37
C PRO A 208 13.54 -12.77 18.11
N TYR A 209 12.27 -12.89 17.77
CA TYR A 209 11.34 -13.88 18.32
C TYR A 209 11.01 -15.00 17.31
N LEU A 210 11.80 -15.15 16.27
CA LEU A 210 11.80 -16.17 15.19
C LEU A 210 10.61 -16.13 14.23
N LEU A 211 9.43 -15.75 14.67
CA LEU A 211 8.22 -15.74 13.85
C LEU A 211 8.00 -14.36 13.21
N PRO A 212 7.60 -14.28 11.92
CA PRO A 212 7.31 -13.01 11.25
C PRO A 212 5.92 -12.44 11.63
N LEU A 213 5.58 -12.52 12.92
CA LEU A 213 4.32 -11.97 13.44
C LEU A 213 4.50 -10.48 13.73
N PRO A 214 3.60 -9.61 13.25
CA PRO A 214 3.73 -8.18 13.51
C PRO A 214 3.48 -7.85 14.97
N LEU A 215 4.30 -6.99 15.55
CA LEU A 215 4.11 -6.44 16.90
C LEU A 215 3.04 -5.31 16.87
N PRO A 216 2.29 -5.10 17.97
CA PRO A 216 1.24 -4.08 18.06
C PRO A 216 1.81 -2.67 18.22
N VAL A 217 2.60 -2.24 17.24
CA VAL A 217 3.19 -0.90 17.20
C VAL A 217 2.29 0.06 16.44
N GLN A 218 2.36 1.35 16.80
CA GLN A 218 1.65 2.36 16.05
C GLN A 218 2.25 2.52 14.65
N LEU A 219 1.38 2.54 13.62
CA LEU A 219 1.75 2.82 12.25
C LEU A 219 1.25 4.20 11.83
N ASP A 220 1.97 4.85 10.92
CA ASP A 220 1.54 6.12 10.34
C ASP A 220 1.61 6.04 8.81
N ILE A 221 0.60 6.62 8.14
CA ILE A 221 0.54 6.77 6.68
C ILE A 221 0.49 8.27 6.38
N HIS A 222 1.38 8.75 5.52
CA HIS A 222 1.43 10.14 5.08
C HIS A 222 1.28 10.20 3.58
N TYR A 223 0.16 10.72 3.10
CA TYR A 223 -0.05 11.00 1.68
C TYR A 223 0.45 12.40 1.34
N GLY A 224 1.17 12.51 0.22
CA GLY A 224 1.65 13.79 -0.31
C GLY A 224 0.78 14.29 -1.45
N GLU A 225 0.99 15.54 -1.83
CA GLU A 225 0.30 16.17 -2.96
C GLU A 225 0.50 15.36 -4.26
N PRO A 226 -0.51 15.29 -5.13
CA PRO A 226 -0.41 14.61 -6.41
C PRO A 226 0.69 15.22 -7.29
N LEU A 227 1.42 14.35 -7.96
CA LEU A 227 2.40 14.70 -8.97
C LEU A 227 1.83 14.34 -10.34
N MET A 228 1.80 15.32 -11.26
CA MET A 228 1.47 15.09 -12.65
C MET A 228 2.75 15.14 -13.48
N PHE A 229 2.92 14.16 -14.35
CA PHE A 229 3.98 14.13 -15.34
C PHE A 229 3.35 14.16 -16.74
N HIS A 230 4.07 14.70 -17.69
CA HIS A 230 3.61 14.84 -19.07
C HIS A 230 4.55 14.08 -20.01
N GLY A 231 3.98 13.32 -20.93
CA GLY A 231 4.70 12.49 -21.86
C GLY A 231 3.83 11.36 -22.42
N THR A 232 4.44 10.46 -23.17
CA THR A 232 3.79 9.31 -23.82
C THR A 232 4.05 7.99 -23.09
N GLY A 233 5.13 7.93 -22.29
CA GLY A 233 5.65 6.72 -21.66
C GLY A 233 6.77 6.05 -22.44
N ASP A 234 7.09 6.57 -23.64
CA ASP A 234 8.16 6.08 -24.53
C ASP A 234 9.43 6.95 -24.46
N GLU A 235 9.48 7.88 -23.49
CA GLU A 235 10.64 8.75 -23.27
C GLU A 235 11.90 7.93 -23.00
N GLU A 236 13.06 8.53 -23.31
CA GLU A 236 14.36 7.93 -23.02
C GLU A 236 14.52 7.64 -21.51
N ASP A 237 15.26 6.59 -21.19
CA ASP A 237 15.40 6.10 -19.80
C ASP A 237 15.86 7.20 -18.84
N HIS A 238 16.77 8.08 -19.25
CA HIS A 238 17.25 9.17 -18.38
C HIS A 238 16.15 10.18 -17.99
N VAL A 239 15.16 10.41 -18.86
CA VAL A 239 14.00 11.28 -18.57
C VAL A 239 13.10 10.59 -17.55
N ILE A 240 12.82 9.31 -17.79
CA ILE A 240 12.01 8.48 -16.87
C ILE A 240 12.67 8.39 -15.48
N GLU A 241 13.98 8.15 -15.43
CA GLU A 241 14.75 8.12 -14.18
C GLU A 241 14.70 9.47 -13.45
N GLY A 242 14.71 10.58 -14.18
CA GLY A 242 14.49 11.91 -13.63
C GLY A 242 13.12 12.06 -12.94
N TYR A 243 12.07 11.49 -13.50
CA TYR A 243 10.74 11.47 -12.88
C TYR A 243 10.69 10.53 -11.67
N VAL A 244 11.29 9.34 -11.77
CA VAL A 244 11.45 8.42 -10.63
C VAL A 244 12.16 9.11 -9.47
N ALA A 245 13.25 9.83 -9.72
CA ALA A 245 14.00 10.55 -8.69
C ALA A 245 13.12 11.60 -7.97
N LYS A 246 12.27 12.33 -8.73
CA LYS A 246 11.32 13.30 -8.15
C LYS A 246 10.31 12.61 -7.21
N VAL A 247 9.73 11.48 -7.61
CA VAL A 247 8.80 10.73 -6.77
C VAL A 247 9.52 10.18 -5.53
N LYS A 248 10.71 9.58 -5.71
CA LYS A 248 11.54 9.06 -4.61
C LYS A 248 11.90 10.14 -3.60
N GLN A 249 12.28 11.34 -4.08
CA GLN A 249 12.56 12.49 -3.23
C GLN A 249 11.33 12.94 -2.42
N ARG A 250 10.15 12.95 -3.05
CA ARG A 250 8.91 13.32 -2.36
C ARG A 250 8.57 12.32 -1.25
N ILE A 251 8.71 11.02 -1.52
CA ILE A 251 8.52 9.96 -0.51
C ILE A 251 9.55 10.08 0.62
N ALA A 252 10.82 10.31 0.31
CA ALA A 252 11.85 10.54 1.32
C ALA A 252 11.49 11.71 2.25
N GLY A 253 11.04 12.83 1.68
CA GLY A 253 10.57 13.99 2.47
C GLY A 253 9.36 13.67 3.35
N LEU A 254 8.44 12.81 2.89
CA LEU A 254 7.31 12.32 3.70
C LEU A 254 7.80 11.45 4.86
N ILE A 255 8.76 10.56 4.62
CA ILE A 255 9.38 9.72 5.65
C ILE A 255 10.02 10.59 6.73
N GLU A 256 10.82 11.58 6.36
CA GLU A 256 11.50 12.46 7.33
C GLU A 256 10.51 13.27 8.17
N ARG A 257 9.49 13.88 7.54
CA ARG A 257 8.41 14.57 8.27
C ARG A 257 7.68 13.65 9.24
N GLY A 258 7.32 12.46 8.79
CA GLY A 258 6.64 11.48 9.63
C GLY A 258 7.51 10.98 10.79
N ARG A 259 8.81 10.81 10.59
CA ARG A 259 9.78 10.47 11.66
C ARG A 259 9.86 11.57 12.71
N ALA A 260 10.00 12.81 12.28
CA ALA A 260 10.03 13.98 13.18
C ALA A 260 8.75 14.07 14.02
N GLN A 261 7.57 13.90 13.38
CA GLN A 261 6.28 13.91 14.06
C GLN A 261 6.13 12.76 15.06
N ARG A 262 6.61 11.55 14.73
CA ARG A 262 6.63 10.40 15.66
C ARG A 262 7.53 10.68 16.86
N HIS A 263 8.69 11.30 16.64
CA HIS A 263 9.62 11.66 17.71
C HIS A 263 9.02 12.67 18.69
N SER A 264 8.45 13.76 18.18
CA SER A 264 7.78 14.78 19.01
C SER A 264 6.64 14.21 19.85
N ARG A 265 5.83 13.28 19.28
CA ARG A 265 4.75 12.63 20.04
C ARG A 265 5.25 11.73 21.15
N ARG A 266 6.39 11.05 20.97
CA ARG A 266 7.01 10.22 22.01
C ARG A 266 7.57 11.10 23.13
N ALA A 267 8.26 12.19 22.78
CA ALA A 267 8.78 13.14 23.74
C ALA A 267 7.66 13.78 24.58
N GLY A 268 6.56 14.20 23.94
CA GLY A 268 5.41 14.78 24.64
C GLY A 268 4.69 13.80 25.58
N ARG A 269 4.68 12.49 25.29
CA ARG A 269 4.13 11.47 26.21
C ARG A 269 4.98 11.23 27.44
N ASN A 270 6.28 11.41 27.33
CA ASN A 270 7.21 11.25 28.47
C ASN A 270 7.21 12.46 29.42
N LEU A 271 6.50 13.53 29.06
CA LEU A 271 6.36 14.76 29.85
C LEU A 271 5.01 14.85 30.58
N LEU A 272 4.12 13.87 30.41
CA LEU A 272 2.88 13.76 31.17
C LEU A 272 3.12 12.83 32.36
N PRO A 273 2.86 13.28 33.60
CA PRO A 273 3.05 12.49 34.82
C PRO A 273 2.18 11.26 34.88
#